data_ec867faaf72377147aac5bb10b17c4e6
#
_entry.id   ec867faaf72377147aac5bb10b17c4e6
#
_cell.length_a   1.000
_cell.length_b   1.000
_cell.length_c   1.000
_cell.angle_alpha   90.00
_cell.angle_beta   90.00
_cell.angle_gamma   90.00
#
_symmetry.space_group_name_H-M   'P 1'
#
loop_
_entity.id
_entity.type
_entity.pdbx_description
1 polymer ?
#
loop_
_entity_poly.entity_id
_entity_poly.type
_entity_poly.pdbx_seq_one_letter_code
_entity_poly.pdbx_strand_id
1 'polypeptide(L)'
;MAVFRTEYRLDVFMKRIVLLVGGVETLAYFSIQMGNEWKRMGYKVFYFDLEDEMNSAKKLRRFIKPGETVLVTFNFEGLEKEAGVYREGIGYVWDEYAVPCYNIAVDHPYYYHERL
;
A
#
# COMPACT_ATOMS: atom_id res chain seq x y z
N MET A 1 4.72 -16.32 2.76
CA MET A 1 4.28 -14.93 2.88
C MET A 1 4.21 -14.55 4.34
N ALA A 2 4.77 -13.41 4.66
CA ALA A 2 4.76 -12.93 6.04
C ALA A 2 3.96 -11.63 6.09
N VAL A 3 3.13 -11.50 7.10
CA VAL A 3 2.37 -10.29 7.33
C VAL A 3 3.05 -9.54 8.46
N PHE A 4 3.39 -8.29 8.21
CA PHE A 4 4.13 -7.48 9.13
C PHE A 4 3.39 -7.24 10.43
N ARG A 5 2.10 -7.02 10.32
CA ARG A 5 1.24 -6.83 11.47
C ARG A 5 0.08 -7.79 11.35
N THR A 6 -0.39 -8.24 12.49
CA THR A 6 -1.45 -9.23 12.52
C THR A 6 -2.71 -8.63 13.14
N GLU A 7 -2.99 -7.41 12.81
CA GLU A 7 -4.13 -6.71 13.39
C GLU A 7 -5.41 -7.17 12.74
N TYR A 8 -6.20 -7.87 13.48
CA TYR A 8 -7.47 -8.38 12.98
C TYR A 8 -8.56 -7.33 13.04
N ARG A 9 -8.28 -6.23 13.67
CA ARG A 9 -9.24 -5.15 13.79
C ARG A 9 -9.29 -4.26 12.60
N LEU A 10 -8.54 -4.61 11.57
CA LEU A 10 -8.50 -3.88 10.34
C LEU A 10 -9.89 -3.59 9.82
N ASP A 11 -10.74 -4.60 9.83
CA ASP A 11 -12.08 -4.49 9.27
C ASP A 11 -13.10 -3.85 10.19
N VAL A 12 -12.74 -3.51 11.43
CA VAL A 12 -13.67 -2.88 12.36
C VAL A 12 -13.78 -1.38 12.12
N PHE A 13 -12.64 -0.71 12.00
CA PHE A 13 -12.61 0.74 11.85
C PHE A 13 -12.15 1.18 10.48
N MET A 14 -11.39 0.36 9.79
CA MET A 14 -10.81 0.73 8.50
C MET A 14 -11.84 0.56 7.40
N LYS A 15 -12.05 1.61 6.63
CA LYS A 15 -13.00 1.62 5.53
C LYS A 15 -12.34 1.95 4.20
N ARG A 16 -11.12 2.42 4.25
CA ARG A 16 -10.37 2.86 3.08
C ARG A 16 -9.05 2.15 3.03
N ILE A 17 -8.71 1.62 1.86
CA ILE A 17 -7.48 0.87 1.66
C ILE A 17 -6.71 1.50 0.53
N VAL A 18 -5.43 1.77 0.76
CA VAL A 18 -4.51 2.25 -0.27
C VAL A 18 -3.65 1.08 -0.71
N LEU A 19 -3.58 0.88 -2.01
CA LEU A 19 -2.74 -0.14 -2.63
C LEU A 19 -1.83 0.53 -3.64
N LEU A 20 -0.69 -0.10 -3.92
CA LEU A 20 0.29 0.44 -4.84
C LEU A 20 0.32 -0.36 -6.13
N VAL A 21 0.42 0.34 -7.24
CA VAL A 21 0.54 -0.26 -8.57
C VAL A 21 1.62 0.48 -9.34
N GLY A 22 1.98 -0.03 -10.50
CA GLY A 22 2.93 0.65 -11.37
C GLY A 22 4.40 0.38 -11.07
N GLY A 23 4.69 -0.32 -9.98
CA GLY A 23 6.06 -0.72 -9.65
C GLY A 23 6.40 -2.06 -10.29
N VAL A 24 6.62 -3.06 -9.47
CA VAL A 24 6.85 -4.42 -9.93
C VAL A 24 5.54 -4.99 -10.46
N GLU A 25 5.55 -5.48 -11.70
CA GLU A 25 4.34 -5.92 -12.38
C GLU A 25 3.58 -7.01 -11.61
N THR A 26 4.30 -7.99 -11.08
CA THR A 26 3.68 -9.07 -10.31
C THR A 26 3.00 -8.53 -9.07
N LEU A 27 3.64 -7.58 -8.40
CA LEU A 27 3.08 -7.00 -7.19
C LEU A 27 1.85 -6.15 -7.51
N ALA A 28 1.88 -5.44 -8.63
CA ALA A 28 0.72 -4.68 -9.08
C ALA A 28 -0.47 -5.60 -9.34
N TYR A 29 -0.22 -6.77 -9.92
CA TYR A 29 -1.26 -7.75 -10.14
C TYR A 29 -1.91 -8.17 -8.82
N PHE A 30 -1.09 -8.50 -7.82
CA PHE A 30 -1.63 -8.87 -6.50
C PHE A 30 -2.45 -7.72 -5.89
N SER A 31 -1.95 -6.50 -6.00
CA SER A 31 -2.67 -5.34 -5.47
C SER A 31 -4.04 -5.20 -6.12
N ILE A 32 -4.12 -5.35 -7.43
CA ILE A 32 -5.38 -5.22 -8.15
C ILE A 32 -6.35 -6.32 -7.76
N GLN A 33 -5.86 -7.56 -7.65
CA GLN A 33 -6.71 -8.68 -7.27
C GLN A 33 -7.25 -8.50 -5.84
N MET A 34 -6.41 -8.12 -4.91
CA MET A 34 -6.84 -7.89 -3.55
C MET A 34 -7.79 -6.70 -3.47
N GLY A 35 -7.49 -5.64 -4.22
CA GLY A 35 -8.36 -4.47 -4.23
C GLY A 35 -9.76 -4.78 -4.74
N ASN A 36 -9.85 -5.63 -5.75
CA ASN A 36 -11.15 -6.04 -6.27
C ASN A 36 -11.96 -6.79 -5.22
N GLU A 37 -11.30 -7.65 -4.46
CA GLU A 37 -11.97 -8.38 -3.39
C GLU A 37 -12.43 -7.45 -2.29
N TRP A 38 -11.59 -6.51 -1.87
CA TRP A 38 -11.96 -5.56 -0.83
C TRP A 38 -13.11 -4.65 -1.27
N LYS A 39 -13.13 -4.25 -2.54
CA LYS A 39 -14.25 -3.46 -3.05
C LYS A 39 -15.56 -4.24 -2.95
N ARG A 40 -15.53 -5.51 -3.24
CA ARG A 40 -16.71 -6.36 -3.10
C ARG A 40 -17.18 -6.44 -1.67
N MET A 41 -16.25 -6.33 -0.72
CA MET A 41 -16.57 -6.37 0.70
C MET A 41 -17.02 -5.02 1.24
N GLY A 42 -17.05 -3.99 0.40
CA GLY A 42 -17.54 -2.68 0.81
C GLY A 42 -16.47 -1.66 1.15
N TYR A 43 -15.20 -2.00 1.02
CA TYR A 43 -14.12 -1.04 1.26
C TYR A 43 -13.96 -0.11 0.08
N LYS A 44 -13.53 1.12 0.38
CA LYS A 44 -13.10 2.05 -0.67
C LYS A 44 -11.62 1.81 -0.89
N VAL A 45 -11.23 1.65 -2.15
CA VAL A 45 -9.85 1.30 -2.50
C VAL A 45 -9.28 2.38 -3.40
N PHE A 46 -8.08 2.83 -3.07
CA PHE A 46 -7.32 3.78 -3.86
C PHE A 46 -6.04 3.10 -4.35
N TYR A 47 -5.78 3.19 -5.65
CA TYR A 47 -4.54 2.66 -6.21
C TYR A 47 -3.57 3.81 -6.43
N PHE A 48 -2.48 3.80 -5.68
CA PHE A 48 -1.41 4.76 -5.87
C PHE A 48 -0.50 4.23 -6.97
N ASP A 49 -0.37 5.01 -8.04
CA ASP A 49 0.42 4.60 -9.19
C ASP A 49 1.86 5.11 -9.04
N LEU A 50 2.78 4.18 -8.86
CA LEU A 50 4.20 4.50 -8.70
C LEU A 50 4.83 5.06 -9.98
N GLU A 51 4.15 4.90 -11.12
CA GLU A 51 4.61 5.48 -12.38
C GLU A 51 4.06 6.89 -12.59
N ASP A 52 3.18 7.35 -11.72
CA ASP A 52 2.63 8.70 -11.79
C ASP A 52 2.49 9.24 -10.36
N GLU A 53 3.63 9.34 -9.70
CA GLU A 53 3.65 9.62 -8.26
C GLU A 53 3.07 10.98 -7.90
N MET A 54 3.30 11.99 -8.71
CA MET A 54 2.86 13.34 -8.36
C MET A 54 1.34 13.47 -8.39
N ASN A 55 0.71 12.96 -9.43
CA ASN A 55 -0.76 12.98 -9.47
C ASN A 55 -1.36 12.07 -8.43
N SER A 56 -0.75 10.90 -8.24
CA SER A 56 -1.23 9.96 -7.23
C SER A 56 -1.12 10.56 -5.84
N ALA A 57 -0.06 11.29 -5.54
CA ALA A 57 0.10 11.93 -4.24
C ALA A 57 -1.00 12.96 -3.97
N LYS A 58 -1.37 13.75 -4.98
CA LYS A 58 -2.44 14.72 -4.84
C LYS A 58 -3.78 14.05 -4.56
N LYS A 59 -4.07 13.00 -5.30
CA LYS A 59 -5.32 12.26 -5.12
C LYS A 59 -5.34 11.52 -3.80
N LEU A 60 -4.19 11.01 -3.39
CA LEU A 60 -4.06 10.29 -2.12
C LEU A 60 -4.45 11.17 -0.95
N ARG A 61 -3.98 12.41 -0.93
CA ARG A 61 -4.29 13.32 0.16
C ARG A 61 -5.78 13.59 0.30
N ARG A 62 -6.50 13.54 -0.81
CA ARG A 62 -7.96 13.69 -0.78
C ARG A 62 -8.64 12.41 -0.34
N PHE A 63 -8.03 11.27 -0.62
CA PHE A 63 -8.60 9.97 -0.29
C PHE A 63 -8.46 9.64 1.18
N ILE A 64 -7.32 10.00 1.78
CA ILE A 64 -7.01 9.61 3.15
C ILE A 64 -7.97 10.24 4.14
N LYS A 65 -8.54 9.41 5.01
CA LYS A 65 -9.24 9.86 6.21
C LYS A 65 -8.56 9.23 7.40
N PRO A 66 -7.93 10.04 8.26
CA PRO A 66 -7.25 9.50 9.42
C PRO A 66 -8.19 8.66 10.28
N GLY A 67 -7.71 7.53 10.75
CA GLY A 67 -8.51 6.61 11.53
C GLY A 67 -9.33 5.63 10.73
N GLU A 68 -9.48 5.84 9.41
CA GLU A 68 -10.26 4.95 8.54
C GLU A 68 -9.44 4.39 7.38
N THR A 69 -8.21 4.83 7.22
CA THR A 69 -7.39 4.47 6.06
C THR A 69 -6.22 3.60 6.48
N VAL A 70 -5.93 2.60 5.67
CA VAL A 70 -4.78 1.72 5.88
C VAL A 70 -4.07 1.54 4.55
N LEU A 71 -2.74 1.44 4.62
CA LEU A 71 -1.92 1.06 3.48
C LEU A 71 -1.67 -0.44 3.55
N VAL A 72 -1.95 -1.13 2.46
CA VAL A 72 -1.53 -2.53 2.33
C VAL A 72 -0.58 -2.59 1.15
N THR A 73 0.63 -3.06 1.40
CA THR A 73 1.65 -3.09 0.38
C THR A 73 2.34 -4.45 0.35
N PHE A 74 3.00 -4.72 -0.77
CA PHE A 74 3.72 -5.96 -0.97
C PHE A 74 5.20 -5.64 -1.13
N ASN A 75 6.05 -6.38 -0.42
CA ASN A 75 7.50 -6.24 -0.50
C ASN A 75 7.97 -4.79 -0.32
N PHE A 76 7.36 -4.09 0.64
CA PHE A 76 7.75 -2.73 1.06
C PHE A 76 7.58 -1.64 0.01
N GLU A 77 6.79 -1.87 -1.05
CA GLU A 77 6.48 -0.77 -1.96
C GLU A 77 5.80 0.37 -1.19
N GLY A 78 6.17 1.60 -1.51
CA GLY A 78 5.65 2.76 -0.81
C GLY A 78 6.32 3.03 0.53
N LEU A 79 7.26 2.19 0.93
CA LEU A 79 8.01 2.32 2.18
C LEU A 79 9.51 2.44 1.93
N GLU A 80 9.90 2.69 0.69
CA GLU A 80 11.31 2.77 0.27
C GLU A 80 11.66 4.16 -0.25
N LYS A 81 11.14 5.17 0.41
CA LYS A 81 11.43 6.59 0.12
C LYS A 81 11.03 7.03 -1.28
N GLU A 82 9.98 6.46 -1.81
CA GLU A 82 9.46 6.88 -3.11
C GLU A 82 9.02 8.35 -3.05
N ALA A 83 9.31 9.09 -4.11
CA ALA A 83 9.16 10.55 -4.11
C ALA A 83 7.73 11.02 -3.85
N GLY A 84 6.73 10.26 -4.26
CA GLY A 84 5.34 10.64 -4.06
C GLY A 84 4.83 10.49 -2.63
N VAL A 85 5.53 9.73 -1.80
CA VAL A 85 5.08 9.41 -0.44
C VAL A 85 6.10 9.76 0.62
N TYR A 86 7.31 10.13 0.25
CA TYR A 86 8.38 10.44 1.19
C TYR A 86 9.00 11.80 0.88
N ARG A 87 9.24 12.58 1.91
CA ARG A 87 9.98 13.84 1.80
C ARG A 87 11.15 13.85 2.74
N GLU A 88 12.32 14.18 2.19
CA GLU A 88 13.54 14.32 2.98
C GLU A 88 13.32 15.32 4.11
N GLY A 89 13.65 14.93 5.32
CA GLY A 89 13.50 15.79 6.49
C GLY A 89 12.10 15.84 7.06
N ILE A 90 11.10 15.32 6.37
CA ILE A 90 9.71 15.33 6.85
C ILE A 90 9.22 13.90 7.12
N GLY A 91 9.54 12.97 6.22
CA GLY A 91 9.15 11.58 6.37
C GLY A 91 8.06 11.16 5.42
N TYR A 92 7.38 10.08 5.77
CA TYR A 92 6.35 9.49 4.94
C TYR A 92 4.99 10.14 5.16
N VAL A 93 4.21 10.21 4.09
CA VAL A 93 2.83 10.66 4.18
C VAL A 93 2.02 9.75 5.12
N TRP A 94 2.40 8.48 5.20
CA TRP A 94 1.72 7.53 6.08
C TRP A 94 1.83 7.94 7.54
N ASP A 95 2.99 8.45 7.94
CA ASP A 95 3.17 8.94 9.30
C ASP A 95 2.44 10.26 9.53
N GLU A 96 2.48 11.11 8.52
CA GLU A 96 1.83 12.43 8.60
C GLU A 96 0.32 12.30 8.87
N TYR A 97 -0.31 11.35 8.24
CA TYR A 97 -1.76 11.14 8.37
C TYR A 97 -2.12 9.98 9.29
N ALA A 98 -1.14 9.44 10.00
CA ALA A 98 -1.34 8.31 10.91
C ALA A 98 -2.01 7.12 10.22
N VAL A 99 -1.52 6.76 9.04
CA VAL A 99 -2.03 5.62 8.27
C VAL A 99 -1.24 4.39 8.65
N PRO A 100 -1.86 3.38 9.25
CA PRO A 100 -1.18 2.12 9.52
C PRO A 100 -0.75 1.45 8.21
N CYS A 101 0.40 0.81 8.23
CA CYS A 101 0.95 0.16 7.05
C CYS A 101 1.10 -1.33 7.32
N TYR A 102 0.52 -2.13 6.45
CA TYR A 102 0.63 -3.58 6.51
C TYR A 102 1.42 -4.04 5.30
N ASN A 103 2.58 -4.62 5.56
CA ASN A 103 3.44 -5.11 4.49
C ASN A 103 3.33 -6.63 4.38
N ILE A 104 3.10 -7.10 3.18
CA ILE A 104 3.01 -8.52 2.88
C ILE A 104 4.22 -8.90 2.06
N ALA A 105 5.04 -9.80 2.58
CA ALA A 105 6.18 -10.30 1.84
C ALA A 105 5.74 -11.45 0.95
N VAL A 106 6.02 -11.33 -0.34
CA VAL A 106 5.65 -12.33 -1.33
C VAL A 106 6.90 -12.99 -1.84
N ASP A 107 7.03 -14.29 -1.60
CA ASP A 107 8.14 -15.07 -2.11
C ASP A 107 7.82 -15.52 -3.52
N HIS A 108 8.59 -15.03 -4.46
CA HIS A 108 8.47 -15.44 -5.85
C HIS A 108 9.64 -16.37 -6.18
N PRO A 109 9.44 -17.41 -6.98
CA PRO A 109 10.53 -18.30 -7.34
C PRO A 109 11.76 -17.61 -7.89
N TYR A 110 11.58 -16.52 -8.62
CA TYR A 110 12.72 -15.75 -9.13
C TYR A 110 13.56 -15.14 -8.02
N TYR A 111 12.94 -14.69 -6.98
CA TYR A 111 13.68 -14.12 -5.85
C TYR A 111 14.54 -15.15 -5.17
N TYR A 112 14.01 -16.35 -5.08
CA TYR A 112 14.77 -17.45 -4.52
C TYR A 112 16.01 -17.75 -5.36
N HIS A 113 15.84 -17.83 -6.66
CA HIS A 113 16.95 -18.13 -7.54
C HIS A 113 18.04 -17.10 -7.45
N GLU A 114 17.69 -15.87 -7.36
CA GLU A 114 18.68 -14.79 -7.32
C GLU A 114 19.40 -14.70 -6.00
N ARG A 115 18.81 -15.19 -4.95
CA ARG A 115 19.38 -15.10 -3.61
C ARG A 115 20.12 -16.34 -3.19
N LEU A 116 19.96 -17.40 -3.91
CA LEU A 116 20.66 -18.62 -3.67
C LEU A 116 21.94 -18.68 -4.50
#